data_9712a396b21fa14609d3c9798f5afbfe
#
_entry.id   9712a396b21fa14609d3c9798f5afbfe
#
_cell.length_a   1.000
_cell.length_b   1.000
_cell.length_c   1.000
_cell.angle_alpha   90.00
_cell.angle_beta   90.00
_cell.angle_gamma   90.00
#
_symmetry.space_group_name_H-M   'P 1'
#
loop_
_entity.id
_entity.type
_entity.pdbx_description
1 polymer ?
#
loop_
_entity_poly.entity_id
_entity_poly.type
_entity_poly.pdbx_seq_one_letter_code
_entity_poly.pdbx_strand_id
1 'polypeptide(L)'
;MTTIDNGFVEVLGIVADATSAAGRLARALGYRVVHSGAAAPTTLAMLGLATSSADAHEVVIAHPDADRGAMRLVSFAAPAAPPMRDGAQPWDRGGIFDINIRALDDIEGLHRALGREGFRAFAPITDWQFGAMAVREVVEIDADGICIALMQRVSPPLAGYETIGGNASWVFNSTQVVADFAVARSLFVDHLGWKPVQETEGFAGNAGGANCMGFPRDLAPQIPMRIGIYQAQGLMQGSVEIISYGCDGLDFSAGQPPQRGWAALRFAVHDLGAFKRETLAAGCTAAFEGEVDWQPYGQAHAFAAITPWGARLEAFRLI
;
A
#
# COMPACT_ATOMS: atom_id res chain seq x y z
N MET A 1 13.48 11.57 -17.26
CA MET A 1 14.34 10.97 -16.22
C MET A 1 13.45 10.79 -15.02
N THR A 2 13.31 9.59 -14.45
CA THR A 2 12.43 9.36 -13.29
C THR A 2 12.99 10.05 -12.05
N THR A 3 12.12 10.57 -11.19
CA THR A 3 12.50 11.24 -9.93
C THR A 3 12.76 10.27 -8.79
N ILE A 4 12.35 9.01 -8.94
CA ILE A 4 12.41 7.95 -7.94
C ILE A 4 13.36 6.85 -8.41
N ASP A 5 14.15 6.30 -7.48
CA ASP A 5 15.18 5.33 -7.83
C ASP A 5 14.60 3.97 -8.22
N ASN A 6 13.69 3.41 -7.41
CA ASN A 6 13.19 2.05 -7.66
C ASN A 6 11.90 1.71 -6.88
N GLY A 7 10.83 2.46 -7.05
CA GLY A 7 9.56 2.26 -6.38
C GLY A 7 9.59 2.57 -4.87
N PHE A 8 8.51 2.24 -4.15
CA PHE A 8 8.49 2.47 -2.71
C PHE A 8 9.33 1.42 -1.95
N VAL A 9 9.92 1.86 -0.85
CA VAL A 9 10.77 1.03 0.02
C VAL A 9 10.09 0.66 1.33
N GLU A 10 9.12 1.47 1.76
CA GLU A 10 8.38 1.29 3.00
C GLU A 10 6.93 1.75 2.82
N VAL A 11 5.99 1.06 3.47
CA VAL A 11 4.61 1.49 3.67
C VAL A 11 4.40 1.82 5.13
N LEU A 12 3.66 2.92 5.42
CA LEU A 12 3.32 3.33 6.77
C LEU A 12 1.85 3.11 7.05
N GLY A 13 1.55 2.45 8.17
CA GLY A 13 0.20 2.27 8.70
C GLY A 13 0.04 2.90 10.07
N ILE A 14 -1.14 3.47 10.33
CA ILE A 14 -1.57 3.90 11.65
C ILE A 14 -2.46 2.80 12.24
N VAL A 15 -2.17 2.39 13.46
CA VAL A 15 -2.86 1.28 14.15
C VAL A 15 -3.18 1.66 15.60
N ALA A 16 -4.05 0.90 16.24
CA ALA A 16 -4.39 1.13 17.65
C ALA A 16 -3.20 0.85 18.59
N ASP A 17 -2.41 -0.18 18.30
CA ASP A 17 -1.22 -0.59 19.04
C ASP A 17 -0.16 -1.14 18.07
N ALA A 18 0.91 -0.37 17.85
CA ALA A 18 1.96 -0.71 16.89
C ALA A 18 2.70 -2.01 17.26
N THR A 19 2.94 -2.25 18.54
CA THR A 19 3.64 -3.48 19.00
C THR A 19 2.79 -4.72 18.75
N SER A 20 1.51 -4.65 19.12
CA SER A 20 0.57 -5.74 18.90
C SER A 20 0.35 -6.03 17.42
N ALA A 21 0.11 -5.01 16.60
CA ALA A 21 -0.11 -5.14 15.16
C ALA A 21 1.14 -5.69 14.44
N ALA A 22 2.33 -5.16 14.76
CA ALA A 22 3.60 -5.68 14.24
C ALA A 22 3.82 -7.16 14.61
N GLY A 23 3.52 -7.53 15.86
CA GLY A 23 3.64 -8.90 16.31
C GLY A 23 2.70 -9.88 15.59
N ARG A 24 1.45 -9.46 15.33
CA ARG A 24 0.47 -10.24 14.55
C ARG A 24 0.94 -10.46 13.11
N LEU A 25 1.33 -9.37 12.43
CA LEU A 25 1.81 -9.42 11.05
C LEU A 25 3.12 -10.22 10.93
N ALA A 26 4.06 -10.03 11.86
CA ALA A 26 5.31 -10.78 11.88
C ALA A 26 5.08 -12.29 12.01
N ARG A 27 4.16 -12.72 12.89
CA ARG A 27 3.81 -14.15 13.03
C ARG A 27 3.12 -14.72 11.79
N ALA A 28 2.20 -13.97 11.18
CA ALA A 28 1.45 -14.43 10.00
C ALA A 28 2.33 -14.54 8.76
N LEU A 29 3.22 -13.56 8.56
CA LEU A 29 3.99 -13.39 7.32
C LEU A 29 5.44 -13.85 7.42
N GLY A 30 5.95 -14.19 8.62
CA GLY A 30 7.36 -14.55 8.82
C GLY A 30 8.30 -13.34 8.80
N TYR A 31 7.78 -12.12 9.02
CA TYR A 31 8.59 -10.90 9.08
C TYR A 31 9.31 -10.76 10.42
N ARG A 32 10.36 -9.95 10.46
CA ARG A 32 11.09 -9.62 11.69
C ARG A 32 10.95 -8.15 12.04
N VAL A 33 10.98 -7.85 13.34
CA VAL A 33 11.09 -6.48 13.82
C VAL A 33 12.52 -6.00 13.55
N VAL A 34 12.65 -4.86 12.85
CA VAL A 34 13.94 -4.22 12.54
C VAL A 34 14.15 -2.92 13.31
N HIS A 35 13.06 -2.31 13.79
CA HIS A 35 13.09 -1.14 14.67
C HIS A 35 11.85 -1.13 15.57
N SER A 36 12.01 -0.63 16.81
CA SER A 36 10.90 -0.34 17.73
C SER A 36 11.32 0.76 18.70
N GLY A 37 10.48 1.78 18.87
CA GLY A 37 10.77 2.90 19.75
C GLY A 37 9.72 4.01 19.70
N ALA A 38 10.01 5.13 20.36
CA ALA A 38 9.21 6.33 20.22
C ALA A 38 9.34 6.87 18.79
N ALA A 39 8.20 7.26 18.18
CA ALA A 39 8.23 7.88 16.86
C ALA A 39 8.94 9.24 16.92
N ALA A 40 9.84 9.51 15.96
CA ALA A 40 10.54 10.77 15.92
C ALA A 40 9.57 11.96 15.73
N PRO A 41 9.79 13.12 16.38
CA PRO A 41 8.93 14.30 16.18
C PRO A 41 8.79 14.70 14.72
N THR A 42 9.87 14.55 13.94
CA THR A 42 9.89 14.85 12.50
C THR A 42 9.04 13.86 11.69
N THR A 43 8.99 12.58 12.09
CA THR A 43 8.09 11.60 11.49
C THR A 43 6.63 11.98 11.73
N LEU A 44 6.29 12.43 12.94
CA LEU A 44 4.94 12.89 13.27
C LEU A 44 4.57 14.16 12.50
N ALA A 45 5.51 15.10 12.36
CA ALA A 45 5.31 16.30 11.55
C ALA A 45 5.05 15.95 10.06
N MET A 46 5.74 14.95 9.50
CA MET A 46 5.45 14.45 8.16
C MET A 46 4.02 13.92 8.00
N LEU A 47 3.46 13.34 9.05
CA LEU A 47 2.07 12.88 9.08
C LEU A 47 1.07 14.02 9.29
N GLY A 48 1.55 15.28 9.46
CA GLY A 48 0.70 16.43 9.76
C GLY A 48 0.22 16.49 11.21
N LEU A 49 0.92 15.80 12.12
CA LEU A 49 0.53 15.67 13.53
C LEU A 49 1.44 16.52 14.44
N ALA A 50 0.82 17.36 15.26
CA ALA A 50 1.49 18.13 16.30
C ALA A 50 1.47 17.38 17.65
N THR A 51 1.94 16.13 17.67
CA THR A 51 1.96 15.28 18.86
C THR A 51 3.37 15.18 19.42
N SER A 52 3.47 15.00 20.76
CA SER A 52 4.73 14.68 21.41
C SER A 52 5.20 13.29 21.00
N SER A 53 6.49 13.11 20.74
CA SER A 53 7.07 11.79 20.50
C SER A 53 6.89 10.82 21.67
N ALA A 54 6.69 11.33 22.90
CA ALA A 54 6.38 10.52 24.07
C ALA A 54 5.00 9.84 23.98
N ASP A 55 4.11 10.38 23.15
CA ASP A 55 2.74 9.89 22.97
C ASP A 55 2.57 9.03 21.74
N ALA A 56 3.64 8.76 20.99
CA ALA A 56 3.61 7.95 19.78
C ALA A 56 4.70 6.88 19.80
N HIS A 57 4.32 5.65 19.43
CA HIS A 57 5.22 4.51 19.32
C HIS A 57 5.22 3.99 17.90
N GLU A 58 6.39 3.61 17.39
CA GLU A 58 6.53 3.01 16.08
C GLU A 58 7.26 1.67 16.11
N VAL A 59 6.86 0.78 15.23
CA VAL A 59 7.52 -0.51 14.99
C VAL A 59 7.69 -0.70 13.49
N VAL A 60 8.88 -1.03 13.05
CA VAL A 60 9.16 -1.40 11.65
C VAL A 60 9.39 -2.90 11.58
N ILE A 61 8.65 -3.56 10.71
CA ILE A 61 8.84 -4.97 10.37
C ILE A 61 9.22 -5.10 8.89
N ALA A 62 10.08 -6.06 8.59
CA ALA A 62 10.55 -6.33 7.24
C ALA A 62 10.71 -7.82 6.99
N HIS A 63 10.60 -8.21 5.73
CA HIS A 63 10.95 -9.56 5.31
C HIS A 63 12.46 -9.78 5.52
N PRO A 64 12.90 -10.94 6.08
CA PRO A 64 14.32 -11.15 6.41
C PRO A 64 15.26 -11.12 5.19
N ASP A 65 14.77 -11.49 4.02
CA ASP A 65 15.55 -11.60 2.77
C ASP A 65 15.34 -10.42 1.81
N ALA A 66 14.75 -9.29 2.28
CA ALA A 66 14.48 -8.13 1.46
C ALA A 66 15.04 -6.84 2.05
N ASP A 67 15.46 -5.94 1.16
CA ASP A 67 15.94 -4.59 1.47
C ASP A 67 14.86 -3.50 1.26
N ARG A 68 13.64 -3.90 0.92
CA ARG A 68 12.48 -3.04 0.60
C ARG A 68 11.16 -3.67 1.00
N GLY A 69 10.09 -2.90 0.86
CA GLY A 69 8.74 -3.36 1.19
C GLY A 69 8.57 -3.60 2.69
N ALA A 70 9.25 -2.81 3.52
CA ALA A 70 9.05 -2.80 4.96
C ALA A 70 7.68 -2.19 5.32
N MET A 71 7.16 -2.55 6.48
CA MET A 71 5.96 -1.95 7.06
C MET A 71 6.35 -1.20 8.33
N ARG A 72 6.07 0.09 8.39
CA ARG A 72 6.13 0.90 9.61
C ARG A 72 4.73 1.05 10.18
N LEU A 73 4.53 0.65 11.41
CA LEU A 73 3.28 0.79 12.13
C LEU A 73 3.45 1.81 13.24
N VAL A 74 2.54 2.79 13.30
CA VAL A 74 2.57 3.87 14.27
C VAL A 74 1.29 3.86 15.08
N SER A 75 1.38 4.01 16.40
CA SER A 75 0.25 4.16 17.31
C SER A 75 0.45 5.36 18.24
N PHE A 76 -0.65 5.87 18.78
CA PHE A 76 -0.69 7.02 19.67
C PHE A 76 -1.25 6.64 21.03
N ALA A 77 -0.80 7.30 22.11
CA ALA A 77 -1.27 7.04 23.49
C ALA A 77 -2.72 7.47 23.72
N ALA A 78 -3.24 8.39 22.91
CA ALA A 78 -4.66 8.78 22.96
C ALA A 78 -5.56 7.63 22.46
N PRO A 79 -6.87 7.65 22.79
CA PRO A 79 -7.79 6.68 22.21
C PRO A 79 -7.64 6.61 20.68
N ALA A 80 -7.57 5.40 20.16
CA ALA A 80 -7.35 5.19 18.73
C ALA A 80 -8.48 5.85 17.92
N ALA A 81 -8.10 6.66 16.92
CA ALA A 81 -9.04 7.24 15.96
C ALA A 81 -9.71 6.14 15.12
N PRO A 82 -10.88 6.39 14.52
CA PRO A 82 -11.52 5.42 13.62
C PRO A 82 -10.63 5.14 12.41
N PRO A 83 -10.87 4.04 11.67
CA PRO A 83 -10.17 3.80 10.41
C PRO A 83 -10.41 4.91 9.37
N MET A 84 -9.42 5.21 8.53
CA MET A 84 -9.53 6.17 7.42
C MET A 84 -10.65 5.79 6.45
N ARG A 85 -10.85 4.48 6.29
CA ARG A 85 -11.84 3.87 5.41
C ARG A 85 -12.86 3.06 6.23
N ASP A 86 -13.40 3.67 7.29
CA ASP A 86 -14.33 2.99 8.21
C ASP A 86 -15.61 2.59 7.48
N GLY A 87 -15.93 1.28 7.50
CA GLY A 87 -17.08 0.72 6.81
C GLY A 87 -16.93 0.63 5.28
N ALA A 88 -15.77 0.99 4.72
CA ALA A 88 -15.55 0.96 3.27
C ALA A 88 -15.63 -0.44 2.68
N GLN A 89 -16.13 -0.48 1.45
CA GLN A 89 -16.02 -1.64 0.58
C GLN A 89 -14.73 -1.54 -0.27
N PRO A 90 -14.22 -2.64 -0.83
CA PRO A 90 -13.02 -2.61 -1.66
C PRO A 90 -13.09 -1.69 -2.89
N TRP A 91 -14.27 -1.43 -3.41
CA TRP A 91 -14.48 -0.53 -4.56
C TRP A 91 -14.70 0.93 -4.20
N ASP A 92 -14.77 1.28 -2.91
CA ASP A 92 -14.87 2.66 -2.46
C ASP A 92 -13.55 3.39 -2.71
N ARG A 93 -13.63 4.68 -3.00
CA ARG A 93 -12.52 5.48 -3.48
C ARG A 93 -11.77 6.19 -2.35
N GLY A 94 -10.52 6.53 -2.62
CA GLY A 94 -9.71 7.41 -1.78
C GLY A 94 -8.72 6.73 -0.86
N GLY A 95 -7.58 7.39 -0.66
CA GLY A 95 -6.46 6.91 0.14
C GLY A 95 -5.73 5.70 -0.47
N ILE A 96 -4.97 5.02 0.37
CA ILE A 96 -4.34 3.74 0.06
C ILE A 96 -5.30 2.65 0.52
N PHE A 97 -5.75 1.79 -0.41
CA PHE A 97 -6.69 0.72 -0.10
C PHE A 97 -5.99 -0.46 0.53
N ASP A 98 -5.01 -1.04 -0.16
CA ASP A 98 -4.27 -2.18 0.32
C ASP A 98 -2.79 -2.16 -0.03
N ILE A 99 -2.08 -3.14 0.52
CA ILE A 99 -0.74 -3.53 0.10
C ILE A 99 -0.78 -4.97 -0.40
N ASN A 100 0.08 -5.29 -1.35
CA ASN A 100 0.13 -6.59 -1.98
C ASN A 100 1.35 -7.39 -1.54
N ILE A 101 1.13 -8.64 -1.15
CA ILE A 101 2.15 -9.62 -0.73
C ILE A 101 1.99 -10.88 -1.58
N ARG A 102 3.11 -11.42 -2.10
CA ARG A 102 3.07 -12.71 -2.77
C ARG A 102 2.90 -13.84 -1.75
N ALA A 103 1.92 -14.72 -2.03
CA ALA A 103 1.97 -16.08 -1.51
C ALA A 103 2.83 -16.89 -2.47
N LEU A 104 3.99 -17.37 -2.04
CA LEU A 104 4.96 -18.01 -2.92
C LEU A 104 4.51 -19.42 -3.33
N ASP A 105 4.00 -20.20 -2.35
CA ASP A 105 3.60 -21.58 -2.57
C ASP A 105 2.17 -21.92 -2.09
N ASP A 106 1.72 -21.35 -0.98
CA ASP A 106 0.46 -21.72 -0.30
C ASP A 106 -0.33 -20.50 0.15
N ILE A 107 -1.19 -19.99 -0.73
CA ILE A 107 -2.08 -18.85 -0.41
C ILE A 107 -3.09 -19.21 0.69
N GLU A 108 -3.58 -20.45 0.73
CA GLU A 108 -4.50 -20.92 1.78
C GLU A 108 -3.83 -20.92 3.15
N GLY A 109 -2.56 -21.28 3.20
CA GLY A 109 -1.77 -21.25 4.44
C GLY A 109 -1.59 -19.85 4.98
N LEU A 110 -1.25 -18.86 4.12
CA LEU A 110 -1.15 -17.46 4.51
C LEU A 110 -2.52 -16.86 4.89
N HIS A 111 -3.57 -17.14 4.11
CA HIS A 111 -4.95 -16.76 4.42
C HIS A 111 -5.36 -17.24 5.81
N ARG A 112 -5.14 -18.54 6.13
CA ARG A 112 -5.40 -19.05 7.46
C ARG A 112 -4.53 -18.41 8.53
N ALA A 113 -3.27 -18.07 8.23
CA ALA A 113 -2.37 -17.41 9.18
C ALA A 113 -2.86 -16.00 9.53
N LEU A 114 -3.22 -15.18 8.54
CA LEU A 114 -3.81 -13.85 8.76
C LEU A 114 -5.15 -13.94 9.49
N GLY A 115 -6.00 -14.92 9.15
CA GLY A 115 -7.26 -15.16 9.83
C GLY A 115 -7.11 -15.45 11.33
N ARG A 116 -6.06 -16.20 11.74
CA ARG A 116 -5.74 -16.42 13.18
C ARG A 116 -5.31 -15.13 13.89
N GLU A 117 -4.80 -14.17 13.15
CA GLU A 117 -4.36 -12.86 13.67
C GLU A 117 -5.45 -11.79 13.56
N GLY A 118 -6.69 -12.16 13.22
CA GLY A 118 -7.87 -11.28 13.24
C GLY A 118 -8.20 -10.61 11.91
N PHE A 119 -7.55 -10.99 10.81
CA PHE A 119 -7.93 -10.56 9.47
C PHE A 119 -9.18 -11.32 8.98
N ARG A 120 -10.00 -10.66 8.19
CA ARG A 120 -11.17 -11.25 7.52
C ARG A 120 -11.14 -10.92 6.03
N ALA A 121 -11.43 -11.87 5.19
CA ALA A 121 -11.50 -11.68 3.75
C ALA A 121 -12.82 -11.00 3.33
N PHE A 122 -12.76 -10.16 2.28
CA PHE A 122 -13.95 -9.62 1.65
C PHE A 122 -14.69 -10.67 0.82
N ALA A 123 -13.96 -11.60 0.22
CA ALA A 123 -14.48 -12.72 -0.57
C ALA A 123 -13.55 -13.94 -0.44
N PRO A 124 -13.98 -15.13 -0.86
CA PRO A 124 -13.11 -16.30 -0.95
C PRO A 124 -11.93 -16.07 -1.90
N ILE A 125 -10.85 -16.87 -1.73
CA ILE A 125 -9.75 -16.92 -2.70
C ILE A 125 -10.31 -17.10 -4.11
N THR A 126 -9.90 -16.22 -5.01
CA THR A 126 -10.44 -16.13 -6.38
C THR A 126 -9.34 -16.35 -7.41
N ASP A 127 -9.65 -17.16 -8.42
CA ASP A 127 -8.77 -17.35 -9.57
C ASP A 127 -9.00 -16.22 -10.58
N TRP A 128 -7.91 -15.53 -10.95
CA TRP A 128 -7.91 -14.46 -11.92
C TRP A 128 -7.06 -14.80 -13.14
N GLN A 129 -7.49 -14.27 -14.29
CA GLN A 129 -6.73 -14.32 -15.53
C GLN A 129 -6.46 -12.88 -16.00
N PHE A 130 -5.19 -12.47 -16.02
CA PHE A 130 -4.75 -11.17 -16.53
C PHE A 130 -3.88 -11.38 -17.78
N GLY A 131 -4.49 -11.38 -18.96
CA GLY A 131 -3.78 -11.73 -20.19
C GLY A 131 -3.19 -13.13 -20.11
N ALA A 132 -1.87 -13.26 -20.20
CA ALA A 132 -1.17 -14.54 -20.08
C ALA A 132 -0.91 -14.97 -18.62
N MET A 133 -1.19 -14.10 -17.63
CA MET A 133 -0.96 -14.40 -16.23
C MET A 133 -2.19 -15.00 -15.57
N ALA A 134 -2.02 -16.13 -14.91
CA ALA A 134 -3.00 -16.72 -13.99
C ALA A 134 -2.52 -16.50 -12.54
N VAL A 135 -3.40 -16.00 -11.70
CA VAL A 135 -3.15 -15.73 -10.29
C VAL A 135 -4.31 -16.20 -9.43
N ARG A 136 -4.05 -16.45 -8.16
CA ARG A 136 -5.06 -16.64 -7.12
C ARG A 136 -4.92 -15.49 -6.13
N GLU A 137 -6.02 -14.93 -5.70
CA GLU A 137 -5.99 -13.72 -4.89
C GLU A 137 -7.07 -13.74 -3.81
N VAL A 138 -6.74 -13.16 -2.66
CA VAL A 138 -7.69 -12.85 -1.58
C VAL A 138 -7.31 -11.51 -0.95
N VAL A 139 -8.31 -10.68 -0.69
CA VAL A 139 -8.12 -9.36 -0.04
C VAL A 139 -8.71 -9.44 1.36
N GLU A 140 -7.90 -9.09 2.34
CA GLU A 140 -8.20 -9.24 3.76
C GLU A 140 -7.97 -7.94 4.52
N ILE A 141 -8.77 -7.70 5.56
CA ILE A 141 -8.72 -6.49 6.37
C ILE A 141 -8.82 -6.83 7.87
N ASP A 142 -8.07 -6.11 8.70
CA ASP A 142 -8.18 -6.18 10.17
C ASP A 142 -9.03 -5.05 10.76
N ALA A 143 -9.16 -5.02 12.09
CA ALA A 143 -9.92 -4.01 12.82
C ALA A 143 -9.29 -2.61 12.80
N ASP A 144 -8.01 -2.48 12.45
CA ASP A 144 -7.33 -1.21 12.26
C ASP A 144 -7.51 -0.63 10.85
N GLY A 145 -8.16 -1.37 9.94
CA GLY A 145 -8.27 -0.97 8.54
C GLY A 145 -7.00 -1.28 7.74
N ILE A 146 -6.10 -2.11 8.29
CA ILE A 146 -4.95 -2.62 7.56
C ILE A 146 -5.44 -3.68 6.57
N CYS A 147 -5.40 -3.34 5.29
CA CYS A 147 -5.87 -4.19 4.20
C CYS A 147 -4.68 -4.79 3.44
N ILE A 148 -4.73 -6.10 3.20
CA ILE A 148 -3.66 -6.87 2.54
C ILE A 148 -4.28 -7.72 1.43
N ALA A 149 -3.76 -7.60 0.22
CA ALA A 149 -4.03 -8.52 -0.87
C ALA A 149 -2.92 -9.59 -0.91
N LEU A 150 -3.30 -10.85 -0.71
CA LEU A 150 -2.42 -11.99 -0.95
C LEU A 150 -2.59 -12.44 -2.40
N MET A 151 -1.48 -12.55 -3.13
CA MET A 151 -1.49 -12.94 -4.53
C MET A 151 -0.51 -14.08 -4.80
N GLN A 152 -1.03 -15.24 -5.18
CA GLN A 152 -0.23 -16.38 -5.65
C GLN A 152 -0.18 -16.41 -7.18
N ARG A 153 1.02 -16.44 -7.76
CA ARG A 153 1.20 -16.64 -9.20
C ARG A 153 1.03 -18.13 -9.53
N VAL A 154 0.10 -18.44 -10.47
CA VAL A 154 -0.14 -19.80 -10.97
C VAL A 154 0.66 -20.03 -12.25
N SER A 155 0.58 -19.08 -13.20
CA SER A 155 1.34 -19.14 -14.45
C SER A 155 1.54 -17.74 -15.07
N PRO A 156 2.63 -17.52 -15.85
CA PRO A 156 3.87 -18.30 -15.84
C PRO A 156 4.52 -18.30 -14.45
N PRO A 157 5.48 -19.18 -14.16
CA PRO A 157 6.20 -19.21 -12.89
C PRO A 157 6.77 -17.84 -12.51
N LEU A 158 6.73 -17.51 -11.24
CA LEU A 158 7.25 -16.26 -10.70
C LEU A 158 8.78 -16.33 -10.63
N ALA A 159 9.47 -15.46 -11.37
CA ALA A 159 10.92 -15.37 -11.35
C ALA A 159 11.42 -14.37 -10.28
N GLY A 160 12.62 -14.60 -9.73
CA GLY A 160 13.28 -13.70 -8.78
C GLY A 160 12.87 -13.89 -7.32
N TYR A 161 12.16 -14.96 -7.01
CA TYR A 161 11.74 -15.33 -5.65
C TYR A 161 12.27 -16.71 -5.22
N GLU A 162 13.13 -17.33 -6.00
CA GLU A 162 13.59 -18.71 -5.81
C GLU A 162 14.42 -18.89 -4.54
N THR A 163 15.02 -17.81 -4.04
CA THR A 163 15.87 -17.81 -2.83
C THR A 163 15.19 -17.26 -1.59
N ILE A 164 13.92 -16.86 -1.71
CA ILE A 164 13.19 -16.27 -0.60
C ILE A 164 12.74 -17.37 0.37
N GLY A 165 13.04 -17.17 1.64
CA GLY A 165 12.60 -18.08 2.70
C GLY A 165 11.13 -17.83 3.09
N GLY A 166 10.44 -18.93 3.43
CA GLY A 166 9.03 -18.86 3.85
C GLY A 166 8.05 -18.78 2.69
N ASN A 167 6.78 -18.47 3.00
CA ASN A 167 5.68 -18.50 2.04
C ASN A 167 5.21 -17.09 1.63
N ALA A 168 5.57 -16.03 2.36
CA ALA A 168 5.25 -14.66 2.04
C ALA A 168 6.45 -13.92 1.44
N SER A 169 6.24 -13.08 0.44
CA SER A 169 7.25 -12.10 0.01
C SER A 169 7.20 -10.84 0.88
N TRP A 170 8.08 -9.87 0.60
CA TRP A 170 7.93 -8.48 1.06
C TRP A 170 6.71 -7.79 0.40
N VAL A 171 6.35 -6.60 0.86
CA VAL A 171 5.32 -5.77 0.20
C VAL A 171 5.84 -5.32 -1.16
N PHE A 172 5.26 -5.84 -2.23
CA PHE A 172 5.77 -5.60 -3.58
C PHE A 172 4.96 -4.56 -4.36
N ASN A 173 3.71 -4.28 -3.96
CA ASN A 173 2.79 -3.37 -4.63
C ASN A 173 1.84 -2.76 -3.60
N SER A 174 1.17 -1.67 -3.94
CA SER A 174 0.10 -1.05 -3.15
C SER A 174 -1.01 -0.55 -4.06
N THR A 175 -2.26 -0.79 -3.69
CA THR A 175 -3.43 -0.47 -4.48
C THR A 175 -4.14 0.78 -3.98
N GLN A 176 -4.55 1.64 -4.91
CA GLN A 176 -5.35 2.84 -4.66
C GLN A 176 -6.57 2.82 -5.56
N VAL A 177 -7.76 2.93 -4.98
CA VAL A 177 -9.01 3.01 -5.75
C VAL A 177 -9.34 4.48 -5.98
N VAL A 178 -9.51 4.86 -7.25
CA VAL A 178 -9.66 6.26 -7.67
C VAL A 178 -10.97 6.49 -8.43
N ALA A 179 -11.48 7.73 -8.36
CA ALA A 179 -12.62 8.16 -9.16
C ALA A 179 -12.23 8.42 -10.61
N ASP A 180 -11.10 9.09 -10.82
CA ASP A 180 -10.59 9.47 -12.13
C ASP A 180 -9.27 8.75 -12.43
N PHE A 181 -9.35 7.70 -13.22
CA PHE A 181 -8.19 6.93 -13.65
C PHE A 181 -7.20 7.75 -14.46
N ALA A 182 -7.69 8.67 -15.31
CA ALA A 182 -6.81 9.45 -16.18
C ALA A 182 -5.98 10.45 -15.38
N VAL A 183 -6.57 11.11 -14.38
CA VAL A 183 -5.85 12.01 -13.46
C VAL A 183 -4.79 11.24 -12.68
N ALA A 184 -5.14 10.07 -12.13
CA ALA A 184 -4.18 9.28 -11.37
C ALA A 184 -3.04 8.74 -12.26
N ARG A 185 -3.35 8.25 -13.47
CA ARG A 185 -2.35 7.83 -14.45
C ARG A 185 -1.40 8.97 -14.82
N SER A 186 -1.94 10.17 -15.05
CA SER A 186 -1.13 11.34 -15.44
C SER A 186 -0.11 11.71 -14.36
N LEU A 187 -0.45 11.64 -13.07
CA LEU A 187 0.51 11.84 -11.99
C LEU A 187 1.73 10.92 -12.15
N PHE A 188 1.50 9.62 -12.31
CA PHE A 188 2.61 8.66 -12.33
C PHE A 188 3.37 8.67 -13.66
N VAL A 189 2.66 8.73 -14.79
CA VAL A 189 3.28 8.58 -16.12
C VAL A 189 3.78 9.91 -16.67
N ASP A 190 2.92 10.93 -16.71
CA ASP A 190 3.24 12.18 -17.43
C ASP A 190 4.09 13.11 -16.54
N HIS A 191 3.84 13.18 -15.24
CA HIS A 191 4.57 14.02 -14.30
C HIS A 191 5.79 13.31 -13.68
N LEU A 192 5.61 12.17 -13.01
CA LEU A 192 6.71 11.46 -12.36
C LEU A 192 7.59 10.66 -13.33
N GLY A 193 7.16 10.52 -14.60
CA GLY A 193 7.91 9.80 -15.63
C GLY A 193 8.02 8.30 -15.40
N TRP A 194 7.07 7.72 -14.66
CA TRP A 194 7.04 6.29 -14.39
C TRP A 194 6.59 5.50 -15.61
N LYS A 195 6.98 4.25 -15.66
CA LYS A 195 6.62 3.33 -16.73
C LYS A 195 5.44 2.46 -16.30
N PRO A 196 4.49 2.20 -17.21
CA PRO A 196 3.48 1.18 -16.96
C PRO A 196 4.15 -0.20 -16.90
N VAL A 197 3.89 -0.92 -15.80
CA VAL A 197 4.18 -2.35 -15.68
C VAL A 197 3.09 -3.13 -16.37
N GLN A 198 1.85 -2.66 -16.19
CA GLN A 198 0.64 -3.23 -16.80
C GLN A 198 -0.46 -2.18 -16.85
N GLU A 199 -1.26 -2.18 -17.92
CA GLU A 199 -2.56 -1.50 -18.00
C GLU A 199 -3.57 -2.50 -18.57
N THR A 200 -4.73 -2.61 -17.92
CA THR A 200 -5.78 -3.58 -18.28
C THR A 200 -7.16 -2.97 -18.10
N GLU A 201 -8.03 -3.24 -19.04
CA GLU A 201 -9.47 -2.97 -18.93
C GLU A 201 -10.22 -4.31 -18.90
N GLY A 202 -11.27 -4.39 -18.10
CA GLY A 202 -12.05 -5.61 -17.92
C GLY A 202 -13.27 -5.37 -17.05
N PHE A 203 -13.62 -6.38 -16.27
CA PHE A 203 -14.74 -6.34 -15.34
C PHE A 203 -14.29 -6.77 -13.94
N ALA A 204 -15.04 -6.33 -12.92
CA ALA A 204 -14.74 -6.58 -11.51
C ALA A 204 -14.90 -8.07 -11.11
N GLY A 205 -15.49 -8.91 -11.93
CA GLY A 205 -15.59 -10.35 -11.73
C GLY A 205 -15.37 -11.13 -13.02
N ASN A 206 -15.00 -12.40 -12.89
CA ASN A 206 -14.95 -13.33 -14.03
C ASN A 206 -16.36 -13.65 -14.55
N ALA A 207 -16.47 -14.39 -15.66
CA ALA A 207 -17.76 -14.73 -16.27
C ALA A 207 -18.74 -15.47 -15.33
N GLY A 208 -18.24 -16.16 -14.29
CA GLY A 208 -19.04 -16.80 -13.24
C GLY A 208 -19.32 -15.91 -12.03
N GLY A 209 -18.92 -14.63 -12.07
CA GLY A 209 -19.09 -13.66 -10.99
C GLY A 209 -18.13 -13.81 -9.82
N ALA A 210 -17.15 -14.73 -9.88
CA ALA A 210 -16.15 -14.83 -8.85
C ALA A 210 -15.24 -13.59 -8.88
N ASN A 211 -14.96 -13.04 -7.70
CA ASN A 211 -14.11 -11.87 -7.51
C ASN A 211 -13.57 -11.85 -6.08
N CYS A 212 -12.39 -11.28 -5.87
CA CYS A 212 -11.75 -11.15 -4.54
C CYS A 212 -12.21 -9.89 -3.77
N MET A 213 -12.94 -8.99 -4.41
CA MET A 213 -13.39 -7.72 -3.86
C MET A 213 -14.75 -7.80 -3.14
N GLY A 214 -15.45 -8.94 -3.19
CA GLY A 214 -16.74 -9.12 -2.53
C GLY A 214 -17.93 -8.46 -3.24
N PHE A 215 -17.79 -8.10 -4.52
CA PHE A 215 -18.95 -7.70 -5.31
C PHE A 215 -20.00 -8.82 -5.39
N PRO A 216 -21.30 -8.51 -5.42
CA PRO A 216 -22.32 -9.50 -5.71
C PRO A 216 -22.02 -10.21 -7.03
N ARG A 217 -22.11 -11.56 -7.02
CA ARG A 217 -21.68 -12.42 -8.15
C ARG A 217 -22.39 -12.14 -9.46
N ASP A 218 -23.63 -11.72 -9.40
CA ASP A 218 -24.44 -11.34 -10.57
C ASP A 218 -24.12 -9.97 -11.13
N LEU A 219 -23.52 -9.07 -10.33
CA LEU A 219 -23.14 -7.73 -10.73
C LEU A 219 -21.66 -7.64 -11.17
N ALA A 220 -20.76 -8.34 -10.50
CA ALA A 220 -19.33 -8.25 -10.74
C ALA A 220 -18.92 -8.38 -12.24
N PRO A 221 -19.49 -9.28 -13.06
CA PRO A 221 -19.17 -9.37 -14.49
C PRO A 221 -19.69 -8.21 -15.34
N GLN A 222 -20.49 -7.31 -14.76
CA GLN A 222 -21.09 -6.18 -15.47
C GLN A 222 -20.45 -4.83 -15.07
N ILE A 223 -19.65 -4.80 -14.00
CA ILE A 223 -19.00 -3.60 -13.51
C ILE A 223 -17.66 -3.43 -14.25
N PRO A 224 -17.52 -2.41 -15.13
CA PRO A 224 -16.26 -2.13 -15.79
C PRO A 224 -15.17 -1.83 -14.76
N MET A 225 -13.95 -2.30 -15.04
CA MET A 225 -12.79 -2.07 -14.20
C MET A 225 -11.58 -1.71 -15.06
N ARG A 226 -10.82 -0.71 -14.61
CA ARG A 226 -9.52 -0.37 -15.20
C ARG A 226 -8.46 -0.51 -14.13
N ILE A 227 -7.36 -1.14 -14.49
CA ILE A 227 -6.18 -1.33 -13.63
C ILE A 227 -4.97 -0.75 -14.35
N GLY A 228 -4.17 0.03 -13.63
CA GLY A 228 -2.86 0.48 -14.07
C GLY A 228 -1.84 0.28 -12.97
N ILE A 229 -0.74 -0.40 -13.27
CA ILE A 229 0.37 -0.62 -12.36
C ILE A 229 1.57 0.16 -12.88
N TYR A 230 2.12 1.03 -12.04
CA TYR A 230 3.18 1.98 -12.42
C TYR A 230 4.37 1.88 -11.47
N GLN A 231 5.56 2.00 -12.02
CA GLN A 231 6.80 2.03 -11.24
C GLN A 231 7.90 2.75 -12.02
N ALA A 232 8.81 3.39 -11.33
CA ALA A 232 9.85 4.26 -11.91
C ALA A 232 10.64 3.61 -13.07
N GLN A 233 10.93 2.32 -13.00
CA GLN A 233 11.68 1.56 -14.01
C GLN A 233 10.82 0.55 -14.79
N GLY A 234 9.53 0.44 -14.48
CA GLY A 234 8.62 -0.55 -15.06
C GLY A 234 8.74 -1.94 -14.43
N LEU A 235 9.18 -2.01 -13.17
CA LEU A 235 9.27 -3.24 -12.40
C LEU A 235 8.06 -3.39 -11.47
N MET A 236 7.74 -4.62 -11.08
CA MET A 236 6.62 -4.88 -10.16
C MET A 236 6.95 -4.49 -8.72
N GLN A 237 8.20 -4.57 -8.30
CA GLN A 237 8.62 -4.33 -6.92
C GLN A 237 8.54 -2.84 -6.57
N GLY A 238 7.77 -2.51 -5.52
CA GLY A 238 7.54 -1.14 -5.08
C GLY A 238 6.67 -0.34 -6.04
N SER A 239 5.85 -1.01 -6.85
CA SER A 239 4.90 -0.40 -7.77
C SER A 239 3.66 0.14 -7.05
N VAL A 240 2.97 1.05 -7.73
CA VAL A 240 1.65 1.54 -7.31
C VAL A 240 0.62 1.07 -8.32
N GLU A 241 -0.43 0.46 -7.82
CA GLU A 241 -1.59 0.06 -8.59
C GLU A 241 -2.73 1.06 -8.41
N ILE A 242 -3.31 1.46 -9.52
CA ILE A 242 -4.50 2.32 -9.56
C ILE A 242 -5.64 1.51 -10.14
N ILE A 243 -6.75 1.45 -9.41
CA ILE A 243 -7.98 0.80 -9.88
C ILE A 243 -9.11 1.81 -9.93
N SER A 244 -9.90 1.77 -10.98
CA SER A 244 -11.20 2.45 -11.03
C SER A 244 -12.30 1.47 -11.42
N TYR A 245 -13.44 1.59 -10.76
CA TYR A 245 -14.63 0.79 -11.05
C TYR A 245 -15.71 1.66 -11.67
N GLY A 246 -16.45 1.10 -12.65
CA GLY A 246 -17.60 1.75 -13.28
C GLY A 246 -18.89 1.61 -12.47
N CYS A 247 -18.79 1.78 -11.16
CA CYS A 247 -19.92 1.81 -10.23
C CYS A 247 -19.76 2.95 -9.21
N ASP A 248 -20.85 3.31 -8.55
CA ASP A 248 -20.82 4.25 -7.45
C ASP A 248 -20.13 3.62 -6.23
N GLY A 249 -19.42 4.45 -5.49
CA GLY A 249 -18.76 4.10 -4.24
C GLY A 249 -18.61 5.34 -3.36
N LEU A 250 -18.43 5.13 -2.06
CA LEU A 250 -18.12 6.19 -1.12
C LEU A 250 -16.75 6.77 -1.40
N ASP A 251 -16.53 8.01 -0.95
CA ASP A 251 -15.25 8.72 -1.11
C ASP A 251 -14.61 8.93 0.27
N PHE A 252 -13.44 8.33 0.45
CA PHE A 252 -12.61 8.41 1.64
C PHE A 252 -11.34 9.24 1.43
N SER A 253 -11.26 10.07 0.37
CA SER A 253 -10.09 10.91 0.06
C SER A 253 -9.72 11.89 1.18
N ALA A 254 -10.67 12.25 2.04
CA ALA A 254 -10.43 13.08 3.21
C ALA A 254 -9.80 12.34 4.40
N GLY A 255 -9.73 11.01 4.37
CA GLY A 255 -9.12 10.20 5.43
C GLY A 255 -7.61 10.46 5.53
N GLN A 256 -7.16 10.93 6.70
CA GLN A 256 -5.75 11.28 6.95
C GLN A 256 -5.34 10.88 8.39
N PRO A 257 -4.03 10.76 8.68
CA PRO A 257 -3.59 10.60 10.06
C PRO A 257 -4.21 11.66 11.00
N PRO A 258 -4.57 11.32 12.24
CA PRO A 258 -4.26 10.08 12.97
C PRO A 258 -5.26 8.94 12.77
N GLN A 259 -6.17 8.99 11.81
CA GLN A 259 -7.06 7.87 11.50
C GLN A 259 -6.25 6.63 11.12
N ARG A 260 -6.77 5.42 11.46
CA ARG A 260 -6.06 4.14 11.29
C ARG A 260 -6.18 3.62 9.85
N GLY A 261 -5.25 2.78 9.46
CA GLY A 261 -5.14 2.20 8.11
C GLY A 261 -3.81 2.55 7.44
N TRP A 262 -3.67 2.25 6.17
CA TRP A 262 -2.47 2.61 5.40
C TRP A 262 -2.44 4.11 5.14
N ALA A 263 -1.40 4.77 5.65
CA ALA A 263 -1.31 6.23 5.67
C ALA A 263 -0.38 6.79 4.60
N ALA A 264 0.75 6.13 4.27
CA ALA A 264 1.72 6.66 3.32
C ALA A 264 2.52 5.56 2.61
N LEU A 265 2.98 5.87 1.39
CA LEU A 265 4.03 5.14 0.67
C LEU A 265 5.30 5.98 0.68
N ARG A 266 6.46 5.37 0.98
CA ARG A 266 7.76 6.03 1.10
C ARG A 266 8.71 5.64 0.00
N PHE A 267 9.29 6.65 -0.66
CA PHE A 267 10.12 6.51 -1.84
C PHE A 267 11.49 7.11 -1.61
N ALA A 268 12.55 6.34 -1.84
CA ALA A 268 13.88 6.90 -1.98
C ALA A 268 14.01 7.62 -3.31
N VAL A 269 14.54 8.85 -3.31
CA VAL A 269 14.65 9.68 -4.52
C VAL A 269 16.05 10.28 -4.62
N HIS A 270 16.57 10.39 -5.85
CA HIS A 270 17.82 11.11 -6.10
C HIS A 270 17.61 12.62 -6.27
N ASP A 271 16.42 13.05 -6.69
CA ASP A 271 16.06 14.47 -6.87
C ASP A 271 14.73 14.80 -6.19
N LEU A 272 14.83 15.21 -4.91
CA LEU A 272 13.66 15.58 -4.10
C LEU A 272 12.97 16.83 -4.65
N GLY A 273 13.73 17.78 -5.21
CA GLY A 273 13.19 19.00 -5.81
C GLY A 273 12.35 18.70 -7.05
N ALA A 274 12.79 17.78 -7.89
CA ALA A 274 12.01 17.33 -9.04
C ALA A 274 10.74 16.61 -8.59
N PHE A 275 10.82 15.67 -7.63
CA PHE A 275 9.63 14.99 -7.09
C PHE A 275 8.59 16.00 -6.58
N LYS A 276 9.01 16.97 -5.75
CA LYS A 276 8.13 18.05 -5.26
C LYS A 276 7.48 18.81 -6.40
N ARG A 277 8.25 19.30 -7.36
CA ARG A 277 7.74 20.09 -8.49
C ARG A 277 6.70 19.32 -9.29
N GLU A 278 7.00 18.06 -9.65
CA GLU A 278 6.14 17.25 -10.50
C GLU A 278 4.84 16.83 -9.78
N THR A 279 4.92 16.46 -8.50
CA THR A 279 3.71 16.13 -7.73
C THR A 279 2.80 17.35 -7.56
N LEU A 280 3.35 18.53 -7.28
CA LEU A 280 2.56 19.77 -7.19
C LEU A 280 1.95 20.16 -8.53
N ALA A 281 2.68 20.01 -9.64
CA ALA A 281 2.17 20.27 -10.99
C ALA A 281 1.03 19.31 -11.38
N ALA A 282 1.03 18.08 -10.84
CA ALA A 282 -0.03 17.10 -11.01
C ALA A 282 -1.26 17.32 -10.09
N GLY A 283 -1.29 18.42 -9.34
CA GLY A 283 -2.42 18.77 -8.46
C GLY A 283 -2.36 18.15 -7.06
N CYS A 284 -1.24 17.54 -6.66
CA CYS A 284 -1.06 17.13 -5.27
C CYS A 284 -0.89 18.34 -4.34
N THR A 285 -1.27 18.18 -3.08
CA THR A 285 -1.10 19.21 -2.05
C THR A 285 0.14 18.90 -1.21
N ALA A 286 1.02 19.89 -1.00
CA ALA A 286 2.15 19.74 -0.10
C ALA A 286 1.67 19.53 1.35
N ALA A 287 2.22 18.53 2.02
CA ALA A 287 1.90 18.19 3.41
C ALA A 287 3.09 18.37 4.36
N PHE A 288 4.30 18.24 3.87
CA PHE A 288 5.53 18.43 4.65
C PHE A 288 6.72 18.71 3.74
N GLU A 289 7.70 19.46 4.25
CA GLU A 289 9.04 19.60 3.69
C GLU A 289 10.02 19.89 4.81
N GLY A 290 11.10 19.12 4.93
CA GLY A 290 12.13 19.34 5.96
C GLY A 290 13.08 18.17 6.14
N GLU A 291 13.91 18.29 7.19
CA GLU A 291 14.78 17.20 7.63
C GLU A 291 14.03 16.27 8.58
N VAL A 292 14.29 14.98 8.46
CA VAL A 292 13.71 13.93 9.29
C VAL A 292 14.79 12.98 9.79
N ASP A 293 14.61 12.47 11.01
CA ASP A 293 15.40 11.36 11.53
C ASP A 293 14.58 10.08 11.40
N TRP A 294 14.96 9.27 10.45
CA TRP A 294 14.20 8.07 10.09
C TRP A 294 14.90 6.79 10.52
N GLN A 295 14.65 6.38 11.73
CA GLN A 295 15.16 5.08 12.17
C GLN A 295 14.42 3.92 11.48
N PRO A 296 15.13 2.87 11.01
CA PRO A 296 16.56 2.63 11.14
C PRO A 296 17.43 3.24 10.02
N TYR A 297 16.89 4.06 9.13
CA TYR A 297 17.57 4.52 7.91
C TYR A 297 18.52 5.71 8.14
N GLY A 298 18.25 6.55 9.15
CA GLY A 298 19.06 7.72 9.50
C GLY A 298 18.45 9.05 9.04
N GLN A 299 19.31 10.08 8.99
CA GLN A 299 18.91 11.45 8.63
C GLN A 299 18.60 11.57 7.13
N ALA A 300 17.52 12.28 6.81
CA ALA A 300 17.10 12.50 5.44
C ALA A 300 16.46 13.87 5.27
N HIS A 301 16.57 14.43 4.06
CA HIS A 301 15.64 15.44 3.59
C HIS A 301 14.40 14.75 3.03
N ALA A 302 13.21 15.22 3.40
CA ALA A 302 11.96 14.62 3.00
C ALA A 302 10.92 15.64 2.52
N PHE A 303 10.03 15.19 1.67
CA PHE A 303 8.86 15.90 1.20
C PHE A 303 7.67 14.95 1.17
N ALA A 304 6.51 15.41 1.64
CA ALA A 304 5.26 14.66 1.58
C ALA A 304 4.21 15.43 0.76
N ALA A 305 3.54 14.72 -0.12
CA ALA A 305 2.42 15.21 -0.91
C ALA A 305 1.17 14.35 -0.69
N ILE A 306 -0.01 14.97 -0.72
CA ILE A 306 -1.30 14.30 -0.72
C ILE A 306 -1.86 14.40 -2.14
N THR A 307 -2.17 13.27 -2.74
CA THR A 307 -2.76 13.18 -4.07
C THR A 307 -4.21 13.71 -4.08
N PRO A 308 -4.79 14.06 -5.24
CA PRO A 308 -6.20 14.46 -5.34
C PRO A 308 -7.20 13.43 -4.79
N TRP A 309 -6.82 12.16 -4.71
CA TRP A 309 -7.63 11.08 -4.12
C TRP A 309 -7.20 10.71 -2.69
N GLY A 310 -6.42 11.56 -2.02
CA GLY A 310 -6.10 11.44 -0.60
C GLY A 310 -4.96 10.48 -0.22
N ALA A 311 -4.31 9.83 -1.17
CA ALA A 311 -3.14 9.00 -0.88
C ALA A 311 -1.91 9.88 -0.58
N ARG A 312 -1.15 9.55 0.47
CA ARG A 312 0.07 10.27 0.84
C ARG A 312 1.29 9.59 0.23
N LEU A 313 2.06 10.36 -0.52
CA LEU A 313 3.35 9.99 -1.11
C LEU A 313 4.46 10.74 -0.39
N GLU A 314 5.37 10.01 0.24
CA GLU A 314 6.48 10.57 1.00
C GLU A 314 7.78 10.23 0.27
N ALA A 315 8.50 11.25 -0.18
CA ALA A 315 9.80 11.10 -0.82
C ALA A 315 10.92 11.52 0.14
N PHE A 316 12.04 10.81 0.10
CA PHE A 316 13.20 11.15 0.92
C PHE A 316 14.52 10.91 0.21
N ARG A 317 15.54 11.68 0.61
CA ARG A 317 16.93 11.51 0.22
C ARG A 317 17.78 11.50 1.48
N LEU A 318 18.52 10.42 1.74
CA LEU A 318 19.45 10.32 2.85
C LEU A 318 20.55 11.37 2.73
N ILE A 319 20.97 11.90 3.89
CA ILE A 319 22.05 12.91 4.02
C ILE A 319 23.40 12.21 4.19
#